data_c619e7e8f1f72b2fd490d8ae81f0c77e
#
_entry.id   c619e7e8f1f72b2fd490d8ae81f0c77e
#
_cell.length_a   1.000
_cell.length_b   1.000
_cell.length_c   1.000
_cell.angle_alpha   90.00
_cell.angle_beta   90.00
_cell.angle_gamma   90.00
#
_symmetry.space_group_name_H-M   'P 1'
#
loop_
_entity.id
_entity.type
_entity.pdbx_description
1 polymer ?
#
loop_
_entity_poly.entity_id
_entity_poly.type
_entity_poly.pdbx_seq_one_letter_code
_entity_poly.pdbx_strand_id
1 'polypeptide(L)'
;LYMEKRAVQDQPTVFSESFEYTANAEWHNLKPKDIQPYDTTSSIYKEYTAEREKHVIFSPRMRELAAKLTAGETNPLLKAKRIFRWVNDNFPWASAREYSTIENIPEYVLDNHKGDCGQVSLLFITLCRISGIPAHFQSGFMMHPKAWNLHDWAEIYFEGIGWVPVD
;
A
#
# COMPACT_ATOMS: atom_id res chain seq x y z
N LEU A 1 3.12 -21.31 3.25
CA LEU A 1 3.52 -22.20 4.33
C LEU A 1 2.31 -22.57 5.18
N TYR A 2 2.11 -23.86 5.46
CA TYR A 2 1.06 -24.35 6.36
C TYR A 2 1.73 -25.09 7.52
N MET A 3 1.34 -24.74 8.75
CA MET A 3 1.82 -25.42 9.96
C MET A 3 0.63 -25.77 10.86
N GLU A 4 0.59 -27.01 11.33
CA GLU A 4 -0.44 -27.50 12.24
C GLU A 4 0.19 -28.26 13.39
N LYS A 5 -0.28 -28.03 14.61
CA LYS A 5 0.15 -28.75 15.79
C LYS A 5 -1.00 -28.85 16.78
N ARG A 6 -1.20 -30.05 17.35
CA ARG A 6 -2.20 -30.25 18.39
C ARG A 6 -1.75 -29.52 19.66
N ALA A 7 -2.59 -28.66 20.20
CA ALA A 7 -2.35 -28.00 21.48
C ALA A 7 -2.37 -29.02 22.64
N VAL A 8 -1.49 -28.83 23.59
CA VAL A 8 -1.44 -29.59 24.85
C VAL A 8 -1.76 -28.63 25.97
N GLN A 9 -2.62 -29.06 26.92
CA GLN A 9 -3.03 -28.24 28.03
C GLN A 9 -1.79 -27.74 28.83
N ASP A 10 -1.80 -26.46 29.20
CA ASP A 10 -0.76 -25.78 29.98
C ASP A 10 0.64 -25.77 29.33
N GLN A 11 0.72 -26.03 28.02
CA GLN A 11 1.97 -25.90 27.26
C GLN A 11 1.78 -24.94 26.07
N PRO A 12 2.77 -24.06 25.80
CA PRO A 12 2.73 -23.21 24.62
C PRO A 12 2.85 -24.05 23.35
N THR A 13 2.02 -23.76 22.35
CA THR A 13 2.18 -24.33 21.02
C THR A 13 3.13 -23.44 20.22
N VAL A 14 4.33 -23.93 19.97
CA VAL A 14 5.38 -23.18 19.25
C VAL A 14 5.48 -23.65 17.82
N PHE A 15 5.42 -22.72 16.87
CA PHE A 15 5.78 -22.88 15.48
C PHE A 15 7.06 -22.11 15.21
N SER A 16 7.95 -22.66 14.42
CA SER A 16 9.20 -22.02 14.05
C SER A 16 9.43 -22.13 12.56
N GLU A 17 9.85 -21.05 11.96
CA GLU A 17 10.30 -20.96 10.57
C GLU A 17 11.67 -20.31 10.53
N SER A 18 12.54 -20.81 9.68
CA SER A 18 13.85 -20.21 9.42
C SER A 18 13.99 -20.00 7.93
N PHE A 19 14.43 -18.81 7.54
CA PHE A 19 14.70 -18.47 6.15
C PHE A 19 15.97 -17.63 6.04
N GLU A 20 16.61 -17.72 4.89
CA GLU A 20 17.75 -16.87 4.53
C GLU A 20 17.35 -16.03 3.31
N TYR A 21 17.73 -14.78 3.32
CA TYR A 21 17.48 -13.88 2.20
C TYR A 21 18.65 -12.92 1.99
N THR A 22 18.80 -12.43 0.77
CA THR A 22 19.75 -11.38 0.43
C THR A 22 18.97 -10.14 0.01
N ALA A 23 19.16 -9.05 0.76
CA ALA A 23 18.60 -7.76 0.40
C ALA A 23 19.56 -7.03 -0.56
N ASN A 24 19.06 -6.65 -1.73
CA ASN A 24 19.77 -5.82 -2.67
C ASN A 24 19.16 -4.42 -2.67
N ALA A 25 20.00 -3.39 -2.60
CA ALA A 25 19.52 -2.03 -2.73
C ALA A 25 19.14 -1.74 -4.19
N GLU A 26 17.94 -1.20 -4.38
CA GLU A 26 17.48 -0.67 -5.66
C GLU A 26 17.36 0.84 -5.59
N TRP A 27 17.77 1.51 -6.67
CA TRP A 27 17.66 2.95 -6.76
C TRP A 27 16.84 3.37 -7.97
N HIS A 28 15.69 3.95 -7.72
CA HIS A 28 14.77 4.43 -8.75
C HIS A 28 14.87 5.95 -8.91
N ASN A 29 15.69 6.44 -9.85
CA ASN A 29 15.75 7.86 -10.20
C ASN A 29 14.72 8.20 -11.28
N LEU A 30 13.44 8.03 -10.97
CA LEU A 30 12.34 8.17 -11.92
C LEU A 30 12.10 9.63 -12.31
N LYS A 31 11.99 9.85 -13.62
CA LYS A 31 11.58 11.13 -14.20
C LYS A 31 10.28 10.95 -14.97
N PRO A 32 9.43 12.00 -15.04
CA PRO A 32 8.16 11.91 -15.77
C PRO A 32 8.27 11.41 -17.20
N LYS A 33 9.38 11.73 -17.88
CA LYS A 33 9.65 11.30 -19.26
C LYS A 33 9.97 9.81 -19.41
N ASP A 34 10.33 9.13 -18.32
CA ASP A 34 10.71 7.72 -18.32
C ASP A 34 9.47 6.81 -18.22
N ILE A 35 8.30 7.38 -17.87
CA ILE A 35 7.06 6.66 -17.68
C ILE A 35 6.36 6.46 -19.02
N GLN A 36 6.16 5.20 -19.40
CA GLN A 36 5.44 4.83 -20.59
C GLN A 36 3.92 4.81 -20.35
N PRO A 37 3.10 5.00 -21.42
CA PRO A 37 1.66 4.77 -21.31
C PRO A 37 1.36 3.34 -20.91
N TYR A 38 0.39 3.15 -19.99
CA TYR A 38 -0.03 1.82 -19.58
C TYR A 38 -0.70 1.03 -20.70
N ASP A 39 -0.41 -0.26 -20.80
CA ASP A 39 -1.27 -1.21 -21.47
C ASP A 39 -2.48 -1.50 -20.57
N THR A 40 -3.56 -0.78 -20.81
CA THR A 40 -4.82 -0.92 -20.06
C THR A 40 -5.53 -2.27 -20.28
N THR A 41 -5.04 -3.09 -21.21
CA THR A 41 -5.57 -4.43 -21.47
C THR A 41 -4.86 -5.51 -20.67
N SER A 42 -3.68 -5.21 -20.12
CA SER A 42 -2.87 -6.13 -19.34
C SER A 42 -3.58 -6.58 -18.05
N SER A 43 -3.24 -7.78 -17.57
CA SER A 43 -3.77 -8.31 -16.31
C SER A 43 -3.32 -7.47 -15.12
N ILE A 44 -2.07 -7.00 -15.12
CA ILE A 44 -1.54 -6.13 -14.06
C ILE A 44 -2.36 -4.86 -13.95
N TYR A 45 -2.59 -4.16 -15.07
CA TYR A 45 -3.38 -2.93 -15.05
C TYR A 45 -4.79 -3.17 -14.53
N LYS A 46 -5.49 -4.16 -15.09
CA LYS A 46 -6.88 -4.47 -14.71
C LYS A 46 -7.03 -4.87 -13.25
N GLU A 47 -6.15 -5.74 -12.76
CA GLU A 47 -6.20 -6.23 -11.39
C GLU A 47 -5.87 -5.13 -10.37
N TYR A 48 -4.79 -4.39 -10.62
CA TYR A 48 -4.25 -3.44 -9.63
C TYR A 48 -4.78 -2.01 -9.77
N THR A 49 -5.71 -1.76 -10.70
CA THR A 49 -6.53 -0.54 -10.74
C THR A 49 -8.00 -0.80 -10.37
N ALA A 50 -8.36 -2.04 -10.07
CA ALA A 50 -9.72 -2.39 -9.66
C ALA A 50 -9.96 -2.16 -8.17
N GLU A 51 -11.23 -2.05 -7.80
CA GLU A 51 -11.66 -2.17 -6.39
C GLU A 51 -11.31 -3.55 -5.85
N ARG A 52 -11.07 -3.63 -4.55
CA ARG A 52 -10.86 -4.90 -3.85
C ARG A 52 -11.40 -4.80 -2.44
N GLU A 53 -12.53 -5.43 -2.21
CA GLU A 53 -13.06 -5.58 -0.86
C GLU A 53 -12.03 -6.30 0.05
N LYS A 54 -11.96 -5.95 1.28
CA LYS A 54 -12.81 -5.12 2.15
C LYS A 54 -12.43 -3.63 2.13
N HIS A 55 -11.19 -3.27 1.84
CA HIS A 55 -10.66 -1.95 2.17
C HIS A 55 -10.43 -1.04 0.96
N VAL A 56 -10.19 -1.60 -0.23
CA VAL A 56 -9.95 -0.77 -1.44
C VAL A 56 -11.28 -0.55 -2.15
N ILE A 57 -12.10 0.36 -1.61
CA ILE A 57 -13.43 0.71 -2.11
C ILE A 57 -13.43 2.12 -2.69
N PHE A 58 -13.99 2.27 -3.87
CA PHE A 58 -14.02 3.53 -4.60
C PHE A 58 -15.30 4.32 -4.29
N SER A 59 -15.45 4.71 -3.03
CA SER A 59 -16.57 5.53 -2.59
C SER A 59 -16.65 6.86 -3.36
N PRO A 60 -17.81 7.53 -3.41
CA PRO A 60 -17.93 8.86 -4.00
C PRO A 60 -16.91 9.86 -3.41
N ARG A 61 -16.70 9.83 -2.10
CA ARG A 61 -15.72 10.69 -1.40
C ARG A 61 -14.29 10.42 -1.87
N MET A 62 -13.90 9.15 -2.01
CA MET A 62 -12.57 8.77 -2.50
C MET A 62 -12.37 9.18 -3.96
N ARG A 63 -13.38 9.01 -4.81
CA ARG A 63 -13.32 9.44 -6.22
C ARG A 63 -13.17 10.96 -6.33
N GLU A 64 -13.94 11.73 -5.58
CA GLU A 64 -13.84 13.18 -5.56
C GLU A 64 -12.46 13.64 -5.10
N LEU A 65 -11.95 13.04 -4.02
CA LEU A 65 -10.62 13.34 -3.48
C LEU A 65 -9.52 13.03 -4.50
N ALA A 66 -9.53 11.84 -5.11
CA ALA A 66 -8.55 11.46 -6.13
C ALA A 66 -8.59 12.41 -7.33
N ALA A 67 -9.79 12.76 -7.81
CA ALA A 67 -9.97 13.72 -8.90
C ALA A 67 -9.41 15.11 -8.56
N LYS A 68 -9.65 15.59 -7.33
CA LYS A 68 -9.10 16.86 -6.84
C LYS A 68 -7.57 16.86 -6.78
N LEU A 69 -6.99 15.81 -6.22
CA LEU A 69 -5.52 15.69 -6.07
C LEU A 69 -4.79 15.60 -7.40
N THR A 70 -5.38 14.94 -8.38
CA THR A 70 -4.76 14.68 -9.68
C THR A 70 -5.25 15.61 -10.79
N ALA A 71 -6.04 16.63 -10.47
CA ALA A 71 -6.62 17.55 -11.43
C ALA A 71 -5.59 18.15 -12.39
N GLY A 72 -5.86 18.03 -13.71
CA GLY A 72 -4.99 18.55 -14.76
C GLY A 72 -3.68 17.82 -14.96
N GLU A 73 -3.42 16.72 -14.24
CA GLU A 73 -2.22 15.92 -14.40
C GLU A 73 -2.51 14.62 -15.14
N THR A 74 -1.71 14.31 -16.14
CA THR A 74 -1.84 13.09 -16.94
C THR A 74 -0.72 12.09 -16.67
N ASN A 75 0.45 12.54 -16.22
CA ASN A 75 1.60 11.68 -15.98
C ASN A 75 1.42 10.86 -14.67
N PRO A 76 1.48 9.51 -14.72
CA PRO A 76 1.25 8.67 -13.56
C PRO A 76 2.20 8.95 -12.37
N LEU A 77 3.47 9.21 -12.63
CA LEU A 77 4.45 9.53 -11.59
C LEU A 77 4.12 10.85 -10.89
N LEU A 78 3.70 11.86 -11.63
CA LEU A 78 3.33 13.15 -11.05
C LEU A 78 2.01 13.06 -10.28
N LYS A 79 1.04 12.28 -10.74
CA LYS A 79 -0.18 11.96 -9.97
C LYS A 79 0.18 11.26 -8.66
N ALA A 80 1.00 10.20 -8.71
CA ALA A 80 1.43 9.48 -7.51
C ALA A 80 2.16 10.40 -6.52
N LYS A 81 3.06 11.27 -7.00
CA LYS A 81 3.74 12.26 -6.15
C LYS A 81 2.80 13.26 -5.49
N ARG A 82 1.73 13.70 -6.17
CA ARG A 82 0.72 14.59 -5.57
C ARG A 82 -0.06 13.88 -4.48
N ILE A 83 -0.49 12.63 -4.74
CA ILE A 83 -1.20 11.80 -3.76
C ILE A 83 -0.30 11.55 -2.55
N PHE A 84 0.95 11.12 -2.78
CA PHE A 84 1.92 10.85 -1.71
C PHE A 84 2.15 12.06 -0.81
N ARG A 85 2.44 13.23 -1.40
CA ARG A 85 2.64 14.46 -0.63
C ARG A 85 1.42 14.82 0.20
N TRP A 86 0.25 14.74 -0.40
CA TRP A 86 -0.98 15.04 0.31
C TRP A 86 -1.21 14.06 1.49
N VAL A 87 -0.97 12.76 1.29
CA VAL A 87 -1.06 11.76 2.37
C VAL A 87 -0.03 12.07 3.46
N ASN A 88 1.22 12.26 3.09
CA ASN A 88 2.32 12.57 4.03
C ASN A 88 2.03 13.83 4.88
N ASP A 89 1.50 14.87 4.25
CA ASP A 89 1.30 16.16 4.90
C ASP A 89 0.06 16.20 5.81
N ASN A 90 -0.89 15.27 5.64
CA ASN A 90 -2.18 15.32 6.33
C ASN A 90 -2.41 14.16 7.31
N PHE A 91 -1.64 13.08 7.25
CA PHE A 91 -1.87 11.88 8.07
C PHE A 91 -0.62 11.48 8.85
N PRO A 92 -0.37 12.08 10.02
CA PRO A 92 0.73 11.68 10.88
C PRO A 92 0.56 10.24 11.35
N TRP A 93 1.68 9.57 11.57
CA TRP A 93 1.67 8.23 12.13
C TRP A 93 1.05 8.20 13.53
N ALA A 94 0.23 7.20 13.78
CA ALA A 94 -0.35 6.92 15.09
C ALA A 94 -0.55 5.42 15.26
N SER A 95 -0.54 4.96 16.51
CA SER A 95 -0.85 3.56 16.83
C SER A 95 -2.20 3.15 16.25
N ALA A 96 -2.21 1.98 15.64
CA ALA A 96 -3.38 1.45 14.96
C ALA A 96 -4.47 0.98 15.95
N ARG A 97 -5.71 1.17 15.52
CA ARG A 97 -6.82 0.34 15.93
C ARG A 97 -6.72 -0.99 15.18
N GLU A 98 -7.13 -2.09 15.80
CA GLU A 98 -7.15 -3.42 15.18
C GLU A 98 -7.90 -3.41 13.84
N TYR A 99 -7.24 -3.81 12.76
CA TYR A 99 -7.74 -3.71 11.37
C TYR A 99 -9.02 -4.49 11.14
N SER A 100 -9.15 -5.67 11.77
CA SER A 100 -10.35 -6.51 11.66
C SER A 100 -11.62 -5.83 12.19
N THR A 101 -11.46 -4.82 13.05
CA THR A 101 -12.58 -4.07 13.64
C THR A 101 -12.97 -2.83 12.82
N ILE A 102 -12.26 -2.53 11.74
CA ILE A 102 -12.50 -1.39 10.87
C ILE A 102 -13.19 -1.88 9.59
N GLU A 103 -14.34 -1.32 9.29
CA GLU A 103 -15.11 -1.70 8.10
C GLU A 103 -14.39 -1.29 6.81
N ASN A 104 -13.95 -0.03 6.75
CA ASN A 104 -13.17 0.51 5.62
C ASN A 104 -12.02 1.36 6.15
N ILE A 105 -10.79 0.87 6.02
CA ILE A 105 -9.60 1.53 6.56
C ILE A 105 -9.31 2.88 5.89
N PRO A 106 -9.33 3.05 4.56
CA PRO A 106 -9.15 4.36 3.94
C PRO A 106 -10.13 5.43 4.42
N GLU A 107 -11.42 5.10 4.56
CA GLU A 107 -12.41 6.04 5.11
C GLU A 107 -12.12 6.37 6.58
N TYR A 108 -11.77 5.35 7.38
CA TYR A 108 -11.36 5.54 8.77
C TYR A 108 -10.17 6.49 8.91
N VAL A 109 -9.15 6.38 8.04
CA VAL A 109 -7.98 7.28 8.04
C VAL A 109 -8.41 8.71 7.71
N LEU A 110 -9.28 8.89 6.71
CA LEU A 110 -9.82 10.22 6.36
C LEU A 110 -10.57 10.87 7.53
N ASP A 111 -11.35 10.09 8.27
CA ASP A 111 -12.16 10.61 9.39
C ASP A 111 -11.33 10.95 10.62
N ASN A 112 -10.27 10.17 10.87
CA ASN A 112 -9.45 10.33 12.07
C ASN A 112 -8.20 11.18 11.86
N HIS A 113 -7.86 11.54 10.61
CA HIS A 113 -6.67 12.31 10.23
C HIS A 113 -5.36 11.75 10.77
N LYS A 114 -5.25 10.44 10.88
CA LYS A 114 -4.06 9.71 11.33
C LYS A 114 -4.20 8.23 11.03
N GLY A 115 -3.09 7.50 11.00
CA GLY A 115 -3.07 6.05 10.85
C GLY A 115 -1.68 5.48 11.08
N ASP A 116 -1.55 4.18 11.14
CA ASP A 116 -0.27 3.50 11.07
C ASP A 116 0.18 3.26 9.63
N CYS A 117 1.31 2.58 9.45
CA CYS A 117 1.89 2.32 8.14
C CYS A 117 0.90 1.66 7.17
N GLY A 118 0.21 0.58 7.57
CA GLY A 118 -0.70 -0.13 6.71
C GLY A 118 -2.01 0.62 6.44
N GLN A 119 -2.51 1.36 7.42
CA GLN A 119 -3.72 2.17 7.27
C GLN A 119 -3.51 3.30 6.25
N VAL A 120 -2.40 4.01 6.38
CA VAL A 120 -2.03 5.11 5.47
C VAL A 120 -1.68 4.58 4.07
N SER A 121 -1.00 3.43 3.99
CA SER A 121 -0.72 2.75 2.73
C SER A 121 -2.00 2.36 1.98
N LEU A 122 -3.02 1.85 2.67
CA LEU A 122 -4.31 1.51 2.05
C LEU A 122 -5.05 2.74 1.50
N LEU A 123 -4.97 3.89 2.19
CA LEU A 123 -5.50 5.15 1.66
C LEU A 123 -4.76 5.57 0.38
N PHE A 124 -3.42 5.54 0.40
CA PHE A 124 -2.60 5.86 -0.76
C PHE A 124 -2.91 4.94 -1.96
N ILE A 125 -2.97 3.62 -1.73
CA ILE A 125 -3.30 2.61 -2.75
C ILE A 125 -4.67 2.89 -3.36
N THR A 126 -5.68 3.16 -2.54
CA THR A 126 -7.04 3.44 -3.02
C THR A 126 -7.07 4.65 -3.95
N LEU A 127 -6.43 5.75 -3.55
CA LEU A 127 -6.34 6.98 -4.35
C LEU A 127 -5.53 6.76 -5.65
N CYS A 128 -4.45 5.98 -5.61
CA CYS A 128 -3.68 5.61 -6.80
C CYS A 128 -4.53 4.80 -7.79
N ARG A 129 -5.22 3.76 -7.33
CA ARG A 129 -6.07 2.91 -8.18
C ARG A 129 -7.18 3.71 -8.85
N ILE A 130 -7.88 4.56 -8.12
CA ILE A 130 -8.90 5.48 -8.67
C ILE A 130 -8.29 6.39 -9.75
N SER A 131 -7.04 6.79 -9.58
CA SER A 131 -6.33 7.69 -10.50
C SER A 131 -5.74 6.96 -11.73
N GLY A 132 -6.00 5.63 -11.87
CA GLY A 132 -5.50 4.79 -12.96
C GLY A 132 -4.03 4.40 -12.80
N ILE A 133 -3.51 4.36 -11.57
CA ILE A 133 -2.16 3.90 -11.25
C ILE A 133 -2.28 2.54 -10.56
N PRO A 134 -1.77 1.45 -11.16
CA PRO A 134 -1.78 0.15 -10.52
C PRO A 134 -0.99 0.19 -9.21
N ALA A 135 -1.62 -0.26 -8.13
CA ALA A 135 -1.03 -0.22 -6.80
C ALA A 135 -1.45 -1.42 -5.97
N HIS A 136 -0.56 -1.92 -5.11
CA HIS A 136 -0.88 -2.98 -4.17
C HIS A 136 -0.20 -2.82 -2.82
N PHE A 137 -0.68 -3.59 -1.86
CA PHE A 137 -0.21 -3.59 -0.49
C PHE A 137 0.91 -4.60 -0.33
N GLN A 138 1.94 -4.22 0.40
CA GLN A 138 3.01 -5.10 0.84
C GLN A 138 3.16 -5.05 2.34
N SER A 139 3.61 -6.16 2.90
CA SER A 139 3.91 -6.26 4.32
C SER A 139 5.13 -7.16 4.55
N GLY A 140 5.80 -6.96 5.65
CA GLY A 140 6.97 -7.75 6.00
C GLY A 140 7.45 -7.56 7.43
N PHE A 141 8.58 -8.17 7.72
CA PHE A 141 9.24 -8.06 9.02
C PHE A 141 10.23 -6.88 9.02
N MET A 142 10.15 -6.06 10.06
CA MET A 142 11.17 -5.06 10.32
C MET A 142 12.44 -5.75 10.86
N MET A 143 13.44 -5.90 10.01
CA MET A 143 14.67 -6.62 10.32
C MET A 143 15.73 -5.71 10.97
N HIS A 144 15.31 -4.89 11.91
CA HIS A 144 16.21 -4.00 12.65
C HIS A 144 16.70 -4.66 13.94
N PRO A 145 18.01 -4.63 14.27
CA PRO A 145 18.56 -5.33 15.45
C PRO A 145 17.92 -4.96 16.80
N LYS A 146 17.31 -3.78 16.90
CA LYS A 146 16.70 -3.26 18.12
C LYS A 146 15.18 -3.07 18.04
N ALA A 147 14.56 -3.43 16.93
CA ALA A 147 13.12 -3.25 16.73
C ALA A 147 12.54 -4.46 16.02
N TRP A 148 11.74 -5.22 16.72
CA TRP A 148 11.02 -6.37 16.21
C TRP A 148 9.58 -5.95 15.97
N ASN A 149 9.22 -5.77 14.72
CA ASN A 149 7.87 -5.36 14.34
C ASN A 149 7.55 -5.84 12.94
N LEU A 150 6.30 -5.72 12.58
CA LEU A 150 5.83 -5.79 11.21
C LEU A 150 5.83 -4.38 10.61
N HIS A 151 5.96 -4.30 9.31
CA HIS A 151 5.87 -3.06 8.56
C HIS A 151 5.10 -3.25 7.28
N ASP A 152 4.30 -2.26 6.93
CA ASP A 152 3.45 -2.28 5.75
C ASP A 152 3.76 -1.06 4.87
N TRP A 153 3.73 -1.29 3.56
CA TRP A 153 3.96 -0.24 2.56
C TRP A 153 3.14 -0.48 1.30
N ALA A 154 3.19 0.46 0.38
CA ALA A 154 2.58 0.32 -0.93
C ALA A 154 3.64 0.04 -2.00
N GLU A 155 3.25 -0.63 -3.07
CA GLU A 155 3.99 -0.61 -4.33
C GLU A 155 3.09 -0.10 -5.44
N ILE A 156 3.65 0.70 -6.33
CA ILE A 156 3.00 1.20 -7.54
C ILE A 156 3.74 0.72 -8.78
N TYR A 157 2.98 0.36 -9.81
CA TYR A 157 3.56 -0.12 -11.05
C TYR A 157 3.66 1.02 -12.07
N PHE A 158 4.78 1.08 -12.75
CA PHE A 158 4.98 1.93 -13.91
C PHE A 158 5.35 1.11 -15.13
N GLU A 159 4.65 1.34 -16.23
CA GLU A 159 4.92 0.67 -17.50
C GLU A 159 6.34 0.94 -17.97
N GLY A 160 7.06 -0.15 -18.34
CA GLY A 160 8.47 -0.11 -18.74
C GLY A 160 9.48 -0.05 -17.59
N ILE A 161 9.02 0.03 -16.32
CA ILE A 161 9.88 0.09 -15.12
C ILE A 161 9.60 -1.09 -14.19
N GLY A 162 8.31 -1.38 -13.92
CA GLY A 162 7.90 -2.40 -12.97
C GLY A 162 7.35 -1.81 -11.67
N TRP A 163 7.35 -2.62 -10.62
CA TRP A 163 6.89 -2.24 -9.29
C TRP A 163 7.92 -1.38 -8.56
N VAL A 164 7.45 -0.32 -7.93
CA VAL A 164 8.27 0.64 -7.18
C VAL A 164 7.69 0.79 -5.79
N PRO A 165 8.48 0.55 -4.72
CA PRO A 165 8.01 0.71 -3.36
C PRO A 165 7.77 2.18 -3.00
N VAL A 166 6.78 2.39 -2.14
CA VAL A 166 6.38 3.70 -1.60
C VAL A 166 6.07 3.54 -0.12
N ASP A 167 6.89 4.20 0.73
CA ASP A 167 6.82 4.15 2.19
C ASP A 167 6.91 5.57 2.80
#